data_08a85a4caef187ddc49ad968ad5668e8
#
_entry.id   08a85a4caef187ddc49ad968ad5668e8
#
_cell.length_a   1.000
_cell.length_b   1.000
_cell.length_c   1.000
_cell.angle_alpha   90.00
_cell.angle_beta   90.00
_cell.angle_gamma   90.00
#
_symmetry.space_group_name_H-M   'P 1'
#
loop_
_entity.id
_entity.type
_entity.pdbx_description
1 polymer ?
#
loop_
_entity_poly.entity_id
_entity_poly.type
_entity_poly.pdbx_seq_one_letter_code
_entity_poly.pdbx_strand_id
1 'polypeptide(L)'
;GSQACQSLREEGYEVILINSNPATIMTDTAIADRVYIEPLTVDFAKRVIYKERPDAILGSLGGQTGLNLVVELHEDGILDEFGAEILGTDLHAINRAEDRELFRSLMQEINEPVPESMIVHTVEEAVEFASREGYPLVVRPAYTLGGTGGGFADDEAELREICDSGLKASPVHQCLIEQSIAGYKEIEYEVMRDAKDNAIVVCNMENIDPVGVHTGDSTVVAPVQTLTDRENQMLRNASLKIIRALKICGGCNVQLALNPDSFKYYVIEVNPRVSRSSALASKATGYPIAKISAKLAVGLGLDEIINPITKTSYACFEPALDYIVTKFARFPFDKFPNADRHLGTQMKATGEIMSIGRNFEESFLKAVRSLEMKVDHIYLSLIHISEPT
;
A
#
# COMPACT_ATOMS: atom_id res chain seq x y z
N GLY A 1 3.59 -14.77 0.81
CA GLY A 1 3.10 -15.89 1.65
C GLY A 1 4.08 -17.04 1.71
N SER A 2 4.53 -17.62 0.58
CA SER A 2 5.42 -18.81 0.59
C SER A 2 6.69 -18.59 1.42
N GLN A 3 7.34 -17.45 1.28
CA GLN A 3 8.54 -17.10 2.07
C GLN A 3 8.23 -17.00 3.57
N ALA A 4 7.05 -16.49 3.92
CA ALA A 4 6.61 -16.43 5.31
C ALA A 4 6.41 -17.83 5.91
N CYS A 5 5.71 -18.71 5.20
CA CYS A 5 5.53 -20.10 5.64
C CYS A 5 6.88 -20.80 5.87
N GLN A 6 7.81 -20.64 4.92
CA GLN A 6 9.16 -21.21 5.06
C GLN A 6 9.89 -20.66 6.28
N SER A 7 9.82 -19.32 6.52
CA SER A 7 10.48 -18.73 7.69
C SER A 7 9.91 -19.20 9.02
N LEU A 8 8.60 -19.35 9.12
CA LEU A 8 7.95 -19.88 10.33
C LEU A 8 8.35 -21.34 10.57
N ARG A 9 8.41 -22.16 9.52
CA ARG A 9 8.88 -23.55 9.63
C ARG A 9 10.36 -23.64 10.03
N GLU A 10 11.20 -22.73 9.51
CA GLU A 10 12.61 -22.61 9.91
C GLU A 10 12.75 -22.33 11.41
N GLU A 11 11.79 -21.60 12.01
CA GLU A 11 11.73 -21.32 13.46
C GLU A 11 11.02 -22.43 14.26
N GLY A 12 10.61 -23.52 13.62
CA GLY A 12 10.04 -24.69 14.27
C GLY A 12 8.52 -24.66 14.46
N TYR A 13 7.82 -23.75 13.81
CA TYR A 13 6.35 -23.70 13.85
C TYR A 13 5.72 -24.64 12.83
N GLU A 14 4.62 -25.29 13.22
CA GLU A 14 3.73 -25.98 12.31
C GLU A 14 2.85 -24.95 11.60
N VAL A 15 2.88 -24.92 10.27
CA VAL A 15 2.21 -23.89 9.46
C VAL A 15 0.99 -24.47 8.76
N ILE A 16 -0.17 -23.89 9.06
CA ILE A 16 -1.44 -24.19 8.43
C ILE A 16 -1.82 -23.01 7.53
N LEU A 17 -1.98 -23.26 6.23
CA LEU A 17 -2.30 -22.25 5.24
C LEU A 17 -3.73 -22.38 4.75
N ILE A 18 -4.46 -21.27 4.72
CA ILE A 18 -5.75 -21.14 4.04
C ILE A 18 -5.57 -20.21 2.85
N ASN A 19 -5.99 -20.64 1.65
CA ASN A 19 -5.96 -19.80 0.46
C ASN A 19 -7.07 -20.23 -0.50
N SER A 20 -7.75 -19.25 -1.12
CA SER A 20 -8.84 -19.55 -2.06
C SER A 20 -8.38 -19.85 -3.50
N ASN A 21 -7.11 -19.61 -3.82
CA ASN A 21 -6.57 -19.82 -5.15
C ASN A 21 -5.80 -21.15 -5.25
N PRO A 22 -6.33 -22.17 -5.95
CA PRO A 22 -5.63 -23.43 -6.12
C PRO A 22 -4.42 -23.38 -7.07
N ALA A 23 -4.32 -22.29 -7.87
CA ALA A 23 -3.26 -22.15 -8.88
C ALA A 23 -2.04 -21.36 -8.38
N THR A 24 -2.00 -21.00 -7.10
CA THR A 24 -0.84 -20.30 -6.53
C THR A 24 0.22 -21.28 -6.02
N ILE A 25 1.49 -20.92 -6.15
CA ILE A 25 2.59 -21.68 -5.55
C ILE A 25 2.45 -21.83 -4.01
N MET A 26 1.71 -20.90 -3.35
CA MET A 26 1.46 -20.98 -1.91
C MET A 26 0.70 -22.24 -1.49
N THR A 27 -0.15 -22.78 -2.36
CA THR A 27 -0.95 -23.97 -2.09
C THR A 27 -0.23 -25.29 -2.40
N ASP A 28 1.05 -25.21 -2.77
CA ASP A 28 1.90 -26.39 -2.87
C ASP A 28 2.11 -26.99 -1.47
N THR A 29 1.93 -28.31 -1.36
CA THR A 29 2.05 -29.07 -0.10
C THR A 29 3.45 -29.03 0.51
N ALA A 30 4.48 -28.61 -0.25
CA ALA A 30 5.83 -28.40 0.26
C ALA A 30 6.00 -27.06 1.01
N ILE A 31 5.07 -26.12 0.85
CA ILE A 31 5.17 -24.76 1.42
C ILE A 31 4.72 -24.70 2.87
N ALA A 32 3.62 -25.35 3.21
CA ALA A 32 3.06 -25.42 4.56
C ALA A 32 2.83 -26.87 4.97
N ASP A 33 2.72 -27.12 6.27
CA ASP A 33 2.49 -28.47 6.80
C ASP A 33 1.08 -28.96 6.49
N ARG A 34 0.12 -28.02 6.43
CA ARG A 34 -1.25 -28.26 5.98
C ARG A 34 -1.74 -27.12 5.12
N VAL A 35 -2.45 -27.44 4.05
CA VAL A 35 -2.99 -26.48 3.08
C VAL A 35 -4.49 -26.72 2.91
N TYR A 36 -5.27 -25.66 3.13
CA TYR A 36 -6.71 -25.62 2.90
C TYR A 36 -7.01 -24.69 1.73
N ILE A 37 -7.59 -25.25 0.68
CA ILE A 37 -8.06 -24.49 -0.49
C ILE A 37 -9.54 -24.24 -0.29
N GLU A 38 -9.83 -23.11 0.39
CA GLU A 38 -11.16 -22.74 0.83
C GLU A 38 -11.40 -21.24 0.63
N PRO A 39 -12.66 -20.82 0.50
CA PRO A 39 -12.99 -19.39 0.52
C PRO A 39 -12.47 -18.71 1.79
N LEU A 40 -11.93 -17.49 1.63
CA LEU A 40 -11.43 -16.69 2.74
C LEU A 40 -12.59 -15.90 3.40
N THR A 41 -13.48 -16.64 4.06
CA THR A 41 -14.61 -16.13 4.83
C THR A 41 -14.55 -16.67 6.26
N VAL A 42 -15.23 -15.97 7.19
CA VAL A 42 -15.30 -16.37 8.61
C VAL A 42 -15.76 -17.81 8.76
N ASP A 43 -16.83 -18.22 8.05
CA ASP A 43 -17.40 -19.57 8.18
C ASP A 43 -16.40 -20.68 7.80
N PHE A 44 -15.65 -20.51 6.72
CA PHE A 44 -14.66 -21.50 6.31
C PHE A 44 -13.42 -21.47 7.20
N ALA A 45 -12.95 -20.29 7.59
CA ALA A 45 -11.84 -20.14 8.51
C ALA A 45 -12.15 -20.77 9.88
N LYS A 46 -13.37 -20.58 10.40
CA LYS A 46 -13.84 -21.24 11.64
C LYS A 46 -13.74 -22.75 11.55
N ARG A 47 -14.18 -23.36 10.44
CA ARG A 47 -14.08 -24.83 10.27
C ARG A 47 -12.64 -25.33 10.34
N VAL A 48 -11.70 -24.57 9.78
CA VAL A 48 -10.27 -24.89 9.87
C VAL A 48 -9.77 -24.71 11.31
N ILE A 49 -10.13 -23.62 11.99
CA ILE A 49 -9.77 -23.36 13.40
C ILE A 49 -10.32 -24.48 14.32
N TYR A 50 -11.58 -24.88 14.16
CA TYR A 50 -12.17 -25.99 14.94
C TYR A 50 -11.42 -27.31 14.74
N LYS A 51 -10.95 -27.58 13.51
CA LYS A 51 -10.26 -28.82 13.19
C LYS A 51 -8.80 -28.81 13.64
N GLU A 52 -8.09 -27.71 13.40
CA GLU A 52 -6.65 -27.62 13.57
C GLU A 52 -6.24 -27.09 14.94
N ARG A 53 -7.10 -26.28 15.59
CA ARG A 53 -6.87 -25.65 16.89
C ARG A 53 -5.51 -24.94 16.96
N PRO A 54 -5.28 -23.95 16.08
CA PRO A 54 -4.01 -23.25 16.04
C PRO A 54 -3.80 -22.41 17.32
N ASP A 55 -2.54 -22.33 17.76
CA ASP A 55 -2.17 -21.45 18.88
C ASP A 55 -2.18 -19.97 18.47
N ALA A 56 -2.02 -19.68 17.17
CA ALA A 56 -1.96 -18.30 16.68
C ALA A 56 -2.39 -18.17 15.22
N ILE A 57 -2.69 -16.93 14.82
CA ILE A 57 -3.06 -16.55 13.44
C ILE A 57 -2.22 -15.35 12.97
N LEU A 58 -1.77 -15.39 11.71
CA LEU A 58 -0.99 -14.33 11.09
C LEU A 58 -1.71 -13.79 9.84
N GLY A 59 -2.34 -12.63 9.96
CA GLY A 59 -3.09 -11.97 8.87
C GLY A 59 -2.27 -11.00 8.03
N SER A 60 -1.29 -10.32 8.61
CA SER A 60 -0.54 -9.21 7.98
C SER A 60 0.28 -9.61 6.74
N LEU A 61 0.51 -10.91 6.51
CA LEU A 61 1.18 -11.46 5.33
C LEU A 61 0.21 -12.01 4.27
N GLY A 62 -1.10 -11.95 4.55
CA GLY A 62 -2.19 -12.35 3.64
C GLY A 62 -2.78 -11.22 2.80
N GLY A 63 -2.14 -10.05 2.77
CA GLY A 63 -2.67 -8.83 2.15
C GLY A 63 -3.91 -8.30 2.89
N GLN A 64 -4.69 -7.44 2.22
CA GLN A 64 -5.89 -6.85 2.84
C GLN A 64 -6.94 -7.90 3.22
N THR A 65 -7.14 -8.90 2.38
CA THR A 65 -8.09 -9.99 2.65
C THR A 65 -7.73 -10.77 3.93
N GLY A 66 -6.43 -11.09 4.10
CA GLY A 66 -5.96 -11.77 5.30
C GLY A 66 -6.12 -10.92 6.56
N LEU A 67 -5.84 -9.62 6.44
CA LEU A 67 -5.99 -8.67 7.55
C LEU A 67 -7.45 -8.52 7.97
N ASN A 68 -8.36 -8.29 7.02
CA ASN A 68 -9.79 -8.18 7.28
C ASN A 68 -10.36 -9.45 7.93
N LEU A 69 -9.97 -10.63 7.40
CA LEU A 69 -10.43 -11.91 7.94
C LEU A 69 -10.03 -12.10 9.42
N VAL A 70 -8.83 -11.66 9.81
CA VAL A 70 -8.40 -11.75 11.21
C VAL A 70 -9.22 -10.83 12.11
N VAL A 71 -9.54 -9.62 11.64
CA VAL A 71 -10.42 -8.68 12.37
C VAL A 71 -11.80 -9.30 12.54
N GLU A 72 -12.42 -9.79 11.45
CA GLU A 72 -13.73 -10.44 11.47
C GLU A 72 -13.78 -11.68 12.39
N LEU A 73 -12.72 -12.51 12.40
CA LEU A 73 -12.63 -13.69 13.28
C LEU A 73 -12.51 -13.30 14.76
N HIS A 74 -11.85 -12.20 15.06
CA HIS A 74 -11.80 -11.69 16.43
C HIS A 74 -13.17 -11.14 16.87
N GLU A 75 -13.83 -10.35 16.02
CA GLU A 75 -15.16 -9.81 16.28
C GLU A 75 -16.22 -10.92 16.45
N ASP A 76 -16.10 -12.03 15.73
CA ASP A 76 -16.93 -13.25 15.90
C ASP A 76 -16.68 -13.94 17.25
N GLY A 77 -15.51 -13.70 17.89
CA GLY A 77 -15.13 -14.29 19.18
C GLY A 77 -14.45 -15.65 19.08
N ILE A 78 -14.26 -16.19 17.88
CA ILE A 78 -13.68 -17.53 17.72
C ILE A 78 -12.21 -17.61 18.17
N LEU A 79 -11.45 -16.50 18.01
CA LEU A 79 -10.05 -16.49 18.43
C LEU A 79 -9.95 -16.59 19.96
N ASP A 80 -10.80 -15.90 20.68
CA ASP A 80 -10.89 -15.96 22.15
C ASP A 80 -11.36 -17.35 22.64
N GLU A 81 -12.34 -17.96 21.94
CA GLU A 81 -12.84 -19.31 22.26
C GLU A 81 -11.72 -20.36 22.22
N PHE A 82 -10.79 -20.23 21.27
CA PHE A 82 -9.69 -21.17 21.11
C PHE A 82 -8.37 -20.71 21.75
N GLY A 83 -8.32 -19.47 22.27
CA GLY A 83 -7.11 -18.88 22.81
C GLY A 83 -6.04 -18.64 21.74
N ALA A 84 -6.44 -18.39 20.48
CA ALA A 84 -5.53 -18.18 19.37
C ALA A 84 -5.03 -16.74 19.37
N GLU A 85 -3.72 -16.55 19.46
CA GLU A 85 -3.09 -15.22 19.45
C GLU A 85 -3.00 -14.63 18.04
N ILE A 86 -3.13 -13.31 17.93
CA ILE A 86 -2.86 -12.59 16.67
C ILE A 86 -1.39 -12.21 16.64
N LEU A 87 -0.65 -12.79 15.69
CA LEU A 87 0.78 -12.56 15.53
C LEU A 87 1.08 -11.29 14.73
N GLY A 88 2.16 -10.61 15.09
CA GLY A 88 2.65 -9.43 14.40
C GLY A 88 1.95 -8.16 14.88
N THR A 89 1.32 -7.43 13.95
CA THR A 89 0.59 -6.20 14.27
C THR A 89 -0.72 -6.52 14.98
N ASP A 90 -0.93 -5.93 16.16
CA ASP A 90 -2.15 -6.13 16.94
C ASP A 90 -3.38 -5.42 16.33
N LEU A 91 -4.58 -5.83 16.77
CA LEU A 91 -5.84 -5.30 16.27
C LEU A 91 -6.02 -3.80 16.50
N HIS A 92 -5.52 -3.29 17.62
CA HIS A 92 -5.63 -1.86 17.92
C HIS A 92 -4.79 -1.04 16.93
N ALA A 93 -3.60 -1.52 16.57
CA ALA A 93 -2.75 -0.91 15.55
C ALA A 93 -3.39 -1.01 14.15
N ILE A 94 -3.99 -2.16 13.82
CA ILE A 94 -4.72 -2.37 12.56
C ILE A 94 -5.87 -1.37 12.46
N ASN A 95 -6.74 -1.30 13.46
CA ASN A 95 -7.89 -0.41 13.46
C ASN A 95 -7.46 1.07 13.38
N ARG A 96 -6.42 1.48 14.09
CA ARG A 96 -5.89 2.86 14.01
C ARG A 96 -5.28 3.21 12.65
N ALA A 97 -4.81 2.23 11.90
CA ALA A 97 -4.28 2.44 10.56
C ALA A 97 -5.37 2.44 9.46
N GLU A 98 -6.41 1.63 9.62
CA GLU A 98 -7.44 1.40 8.60
C GLU A 98 -8.68 2.31 8.79
N ASP A 99 -9.03 2.67 10.03
CA ASP A 99 -10.13 3.61 10.31
C ASP A 99 -9.67 5.05 10.11
N ARG A 100 -10.37 5.79 9.26
CA ARG A 100 -10.01 7.16 8.87
C ARG A 100 -9.97 8.14 10.04
N GLU A 101 -10.95 8.06 10.94
CA GLU A 101 -11.06 8.98 12.09
C GLU A 101 -9.96 8.68 13.11
N LEU A 102 -9.73 7.40 13.39
CA LEU A 102 -8.66 6.98 14.29
C LEU A 102 -7.29 7.32 13.72
N PHE A 103 -7.10 7.10 12.42
CA PHE A 103 -5.87 7.46 11.72
C PHE A 103 -5.61 8.97 11.76
N ARG A 104 -6.62 9.78 11.39
CA ARG A 104 -6.54 11.24 11.44
C ARG A 104 -6.20 11.74 12.85
N SER A 105 -6.91 11.23 13.86
CA SER A 105 -6.66 11.58 15.28
C SER A 105 -5.23 11.24 15.68
N LEU A 106 -4.72 10.09 15.28
CA LEU A 106 -3.34 9.70 15.54
C LEU A 106 -2.35 10.65 14.85
N MET A 107 -2.57 10.97 13.57
CA MET A 107 -1.68 11.88 12.85
C MET A 107 -1.63 13.27 13.52
N GLN A 108 -2.78 13.77 13.98
CA GLN A 108 -2.84 15.02 14.76
C GLN A 108 -2.08 14.91 16.09
N GLU A 109 -2.24 13.80 16.83
CA GLU A 109 -1.53 13.54 18.09
C GLU A 109 -0.01 13.59 17.92
N ILE A 110 0.49 13.03 16.82
CA ILE A 110 1.92 13.01 16.53
C ILE A 110 2.39 14.21 15.68
N ASN A 111 1.52 15.19 15.41
CA ASN A 111 1.82 16.34 14.55
C ASN A 111 2.36 15.96 13.16
N GLU A 112 1.72 14.98 12.52
CA GLU A 112 1.92 14.66 11.10
C GLU A 112 0.75 15.16 10.28
N PRO A 113 0.99 15.90 9.18
CA PRO A 113 -0.08 16.52 8.41
C PRO A 113 -0.84 15.49 7.57
N VAL A 114 -2.15 15.56 7.60
CA VAL A 114 -3.06 14.87 6.67
C VAL A 114 -3.87 15.91 5.90
N PRO A 115 -4.39 15.61 4.70
CA PRO A 115 -5.27 16.55 4.01
C PRO A 115 -6.46 16.93 4.88
N GLU A 116 -6.76 18.23 4.95
CA GLU A 116 -7.95 18.69 5.68
C GLU A 116 -9.20 18.16 5.00
N SER A 117 -10.11 17.64 5.80
CA SER A 117 -11.35 17.04 5.30
C SER A 117 -12.49 17.25 6.27
N MET A 118 -13.70 17.27 5.75
CA MET A 118 -14.94 17.38 6.52
C MET A 118 -16.02 16.52 5.90
N ILE A 119 -16.76 15.82 6.75
CA ILE A 119 -17.98 15.15 6.36
C ILE A 119 -19.09 16.19 6.32
N VAL A 120 -19.83 16.25 5.21
CA VAL A 120 -20.91 17.20 4.99
C VAL A 120 -22.21 16.49 4.64
N HIS A 121 -23.31 17.06 5.06
CA HIS A 121 -24.67 16.61 4.76
C HIS A 121 -25.45 17.63 3.91
N THR A 122 -24.87 18.80 3.72
CA THR A 122 -25.43 19.89 2.92
C THR A 122 -24.37 20.54 2.03
N VAL A 123 -24.81 21.18 0.95
CA VAL A 123 -23.91 21.94 0.06
C VAL A 123 -23.34 23.16 0.79
N GLU A 124 -24.10 23.77 1.68
CA GLU A 124 -23.69 24.93 2.46
C GLU A 124 -22.51 24.62 3.38
N GLU A 125 -22.53 23.45 4.04
CA GLU A 125 -21.39 22.97 4.84
C GLU A 125 -20.13 22.79 3.99
N ALA A 126 -20.27 22.28 2.77
CA ALA A 126 -19.15 22.15 1.83
C ALA A 126 -18.57 23.53 1.42
N VAL A 127 -19.42 24.52 1.17
CA VAL A 127 -18.99 25.89 0.85
C VAL A 127 -18.33 26.56 2.06
N GLU A 128 -18.82 26.33 3.27
CA GLU A 128 -18.19 26.82 4.49
C GLU A 128 -16.77 26.23 4.65
N PHE A 129 -16.62 24.92 4.43
CA PHE A 129 -15.32 24.28 4.41
C PHE A 129 -14.39 24.88 3.34
N ALA A 130 -14.89 25.07 2.11
CA ALA A 130 -14.15 25.68 1.02
C ALA A 130 -13.67 27.12 1.31
N SER A 131 -14.50 27.90 2.01
CA SER A 131 -14.15 29.28 2.39
C SER A 131 -12.95 29.35 3.34
N ARG A 132 -12.72 28.28 4.11
CA ARG A 132 -11.62 28.17 5.06
C ARG A 132 -10.37 27.56 4.43
N GLU A 133 -10.52 26.47 3.68
CA GLU A 133 -9.40 25.70 3.15
C GLU A 133 -8.96 26.10 1.73
N GLY A 134 -9.84 26.75 0.96
CA GLY A 134 -9.58 27.11 -0.43
C GLY A 134 -9.85 26.00 -1.42
N TYR A 135 -9.47 26.21 -2.67
CA TYR A 135 -9.61 25.27 -3.78
C TYR A 135 -8.22 24.86 -4.31
N PRO A 136 -8.09 23.73 -5.04
CA PRO A 136 -9.14 22.78 -5.41
C PRO A 136 -9.53 21.82 -4.26
N LEU A 137 -10.76 21.29 -4.34
CA LEU A 137 -11.30 20.32 -3.38
C LEU A 137 -11.72 19.03 -4.08
N VAL A 138 -11.78 17.95 -3.32
CA VAL A 138 -12.28 16.65 -3.77
C VAL A 138 -13.58 16.33 -3.04
N VAL A 139 -14.62 15.96 -3.78
CA VAL A 139 -15.90 15.51 -3.25
C VAL A 139 -15.98 14.00 -3.40
N ARG A 140 -16.21 13.29 -2.30
CA ARG A 140 -16.34 11.83 -2.27
C ARG A 140 -17.62 11.43 -1.58
N PRO A 141 -18.67 11.03 -2.34
CA PRO A 141 -19.90 10.53 -1.74
C PRO A 141 -19.67 9.25 -0.93
N ALA A 142 -20.31 9.16 0.23
CA ALA A 142 -20.19 7.99 1.07
C ALA A 142 -20.95 6.79 0.49
N TYR A 143 -20.36 5.59 0.60
CA TYR A 143 -20.95 4.31 0.18
C TYR A 143 -21.35 4.21 -1.29
N THR A 144 -20.68 4.96 -2.20
CA THR A 144 -20.89 4.83 -3.63
C THR A 144 -19.83 3.90 -4.25
N LEU A 145 -20.22 3.19 -5.32
CA LEU A 145 -19.33 2.32 -6.07
C LEU A 145 -18.62 3.10 -7.20
N GLY A 146 -17.32 2.91 -7.34
CA GLY A 146 -16.55 3.42 -8.48
C GLY A 146 -16.45 4.95 -8.55
N GLY A 147 -16.65 5.68 -7.44
CA GLY A 147 -16.54 7.14 -7.42
C GLY A 147 -17.75 7.88 -8.00
N THR A 148 -18.90 7.19 -8.18
CA THR A 148 -20.12 7.80 -8.73
C THR A 148 -20.57 9.00 -7.92
N GLY A 149 -20.79 10.15 -8.57
CA GLY A 149 -21.25 11.39 -7.98
C GLY A 149 -20.16 12.21 -7.28
N GLY A 150 -18.91 11.73 -7.28
CA GLY A 150 -17.74 12.47 -6.78
C GLY A 150 -16.99 13.18 -7.91
N GLY A 151 -16.07 14.07 -7.52
CA GLY A 151 -15.25 14.80 -8.49
C GLY A 151 -14.31 15.80 -7.83
N PHE A 152 -13.59 16.53 -8.68
CA PHE A 152 -12.76 17.65 -8.29
C PHE A 152 -13.53 18.96 -8.53
N ALA A 153 -13.41 19.89 -7.60
CA ALA A 153 -13.99 21.21 -7.68
C ALA A 153 -12.88 22.25 -7.61
N ASP A 154 -12.72 23.04 -8.68
CA ASP A 154 -11.72 24.10 -8.76
C ASP A 154 -12.27 25.47 -8.28
N ASP A 155 -13.60 25.56 -8.15
CA ASP A 155 -14.28 26.74 -7.64
C ASP A 155 -15.60 26.41 -6.90
N GLU A 156 -16.30 27.43 -6.37
CA GLU A 156 -17.55 27.26 -5.63
C GLU A 156 -18.69 26.74 -6.51
N ALA A 157 -18.74 27.10 -7.77
CA ALA A 157 -19.83 26.68 -8.66
C ALA A 157 -19.76 25.17 -8.93
N GLU A 158 -18.56 24.68 -9.23
CA GLU A 158 -18.30 23.24 -9.40
C GLU A 158 -18.50 22.48 -8.10
N LEU A 159 -18.04 23.04 -6.95
CA LEU A 159 -18.26 22.41 -5.65
C LEU A 159 -19.75 22.21 -5.35
N ARG A 160 -20.58 23.22 -5.59
CA ARG A 160 -22.04 23.13 -5.38
C ARG A 160 -22.67 22.06 -6.26
N GLU A 161 -22.31 22.00 -7.54
CA GLU A 161 -22.86 21.01 -8.49
C GLU A 161 -22.46 19.59 -8.10
N ILE A 162 -21.16 19.35 -7.87
CA ILE A 162 -20.63 18.01 -7.56
C ILE A 162 -21.12 17.55 -6.18
N CYS A 163 -21.13 18.45 -5.19
CA CYS A 163 -21.61 18.10 -3.85
C CYS A 163 -23.11 17.74 -3.84
N ASP A 164 -23.95 18.50 -4.52
CA ASP A 164 -25.39 18.20 -4.67
C ASP A 164 -25.62 16.84 -5.34
N SER A 165 -24.89 16.58 -6.43
CA SER A 165 -24.90 15.28 -7.10
C SER A 165 -24.43 14.14 -6.20
N GLY A 166 -23.36 14.37 -5.46
CA GLY A 166 -22.79 13.41 -4.52
C GLY A 166 -23.71 13.07 -3.35
N LEU A 167 -24.32 14.07 -2.75
CA LEU A 167 -25.29 13.89 -1.66
C LEU A 167 -26.51 13.07 -2.12
N LYS A 168 -26.98 13.30 -3.35
CA LYS A 168 -28.07 12.51 -3.96
C LYS A 168 -27.66 11.07 -4.29
N ALA A 169 -26.41 10.86 -4.68
CA ALA A 169 -25.88 9.53 -5.00
C ALA A 169 -25.60 8.70 -3.76
N SER A 170 -25.26 9.33 -2.63
CA SER A 170 -24.96 8.65 -1.38
C SER A 170 -26.23 8.10 -0.72
N PRO A 171 -26.30 6.78 -0.39
CA PRO A 171 -27.44 6.19 0.30
C PRO A 171 -27.73 6.80 1.67
N VAL A 172 -26.73 7.42 2.29
CA VAL A 172 -26.80 8.06 3.60
C VAL A 172 -26.79 9.60 3.53
N HIS A 173 -26.91 10.17 2.32
CA HIS A 173 -26.87 11.61 2.06
C HIS A 173 -25.67 12.30 2.71
N GLN A 174 -24.47 11.77 2.43
CA GLN A 174 -23.23 12.21 3.04
C GLN A 174 -22.11 12.27 2.01
N CYS A 175 -21.32 13.34 2.03
CA CYS A 175 -20.10 13.47 1.27
C CYS A 175 -18.92 13.80 2.19
N LEU A 176 -17.74 13.27 1.86
CA LEU A 176 -16.47 13.75 2.37
C LEU A 176 -15.97 14.83 1.41
N ILE A 177 -15.70 16.03 1.93
CA ILE A 177 -15.00 17.10 1.23
C ILE A 177 -13.56 17.10 1.74
N GLU A 178 -12.60 17.10 0.84
CA GLU A 178 -11.19 16.98 1.18
C GLU A 178 -10.35 17.96 0.37
N GLN A 179 -9.32 18.55 0.97
CA GLN A 179 -8.34 19.35 0.25
C GLN A 179 -7.68 18.52 -0.84
N SER A 180 -7.67 19.03 -2.07
CA SER A 180 -7.01 18.34 -3.18
C SER A 180 -5.49 18.44 -3.05
N ILE A 181 -4.85 17.29 -3.22
CA ILE A 181 -3.40 17.16 -3.33
C ILE A 181 -3.00 16.71 -4.74
N ALA A 182 -3.85 16.96 -5.73
CA ALA A 182 -3.55 16.69 -7.13
C ALA A 182 -2.28 17.44 -7.56
N GLY A 183 -1.41 16.78 -8.32
CA GLY A 183 -0.13 17.33 -8.75
C GLY A 183 1.00 17.25 -7.72
N TYR A 184 0.74 16.79 -6.50
CA TYR A 184 1.80 16.47 -5.55
C TYR A 184 2.55 15.21 -6.01
N LYS A 185 3.84 15.14 -5.68
CA LYS A 185 4.63 13.92 -5.85
C LYS A 185 4.16 12.86 -4.86
N GLU A 186 3.99 11.64 -5.31
CA GLU A 186 3.67 10.52 -4.44
C GLU A 186 4.94 9.75 -4.09
N ILE A 187 5.25 9.69 -2.80
CA ILE A 187 6.46 9.07 -2.27
C ILE A 187 6.06 7.97 -1.28
N GLU A 188 6.65 6.80 -1.45
CA GLU A 188 6.40 5.65 -0.60
C GLU A 188 7.64 5.27 0.20
N TYR A 189 7.43 4.88 1.45
CA TYR A 189 8.46 4.29 2.31
C TYR A 189 8.03 2.90 2.77
N GLU A 190 8.84 1.89 2.47
CA GLU A 190 8.70 0.58 3.09
C GLU A 190 9.52 0.57 4.38
N VAL A 191 8.82 0.43 5.48
CA VAL A 191 9.36 0.54 6.84
C VAL A 191 9.15 -0.77 7.57
N MET A 192 10.06 -1.14 8.44
CA MET A 192 9.90 -2.30 9.32
C MET A 192 10.17 -1.90 10.77
N ARG A 193 9.42 -2.51 11.69
CA ARG A 193 9.59 -2.32 13.12
C ARG A 193 9.36 -3.63 13.87
N ASP A 194 10.16 -3.87 14.89
CA ASP A 194 9.99 -4.99 15.83
C ASP A 194 9.25 -4.57 17.12
N ALA A 195 8.98 -5.55 17.98
CA ALA A 195 8.32 -5.30 19.26
C ALA A 195 9.19 -4.52 20.27
N LYS A 196 10.52 -4.46 20.05
CA LYS A 196 11.49 -3.73 20.88
C LYS A 196 11.68 -2.27 20.45
N ASP A 197 10.89 -1.81 19.47
CA ASP A 197 10.94 -0.48 18.86
C ASP A 197 12.16 -0.20 17.97
N ASN A 198 12.92 -1.21 17.57
CA ASN A 198 13.87 -1.05 16.48
C ASN A 198 13.09 -0.84 15.19
N ALA A 199 13.43 0.20 14.44
CA ALA A 199 12.74 0.51 13.17
C ALA A 199 13.76 0.93 12.11
N ILE A 200 13.52 0.46 10.87
CA ILE A 200 14.35 0.73 9.69
C ILE A 200 13.50 1.13 8.50
N VAL A 201 14.11 1.85 7.57
CA VAL A 201 13.58 2.05 6.22
C VAL A 201 14.24 1.06 5.29
N VAL A 202 13.45 0.17 4.70
CA VAL A 202 13.95 -0.84 3.74
C VAL A 202 14.16 -0.21 2.37
N CYS A 203 13.22 0.64 1.95
CA CYS A 203 13.25 1.28 0.63
C CYS A 203 12.43 2.56 0.64
N ASN A 204 12.90 3.56 -0.08
CA ASN A 204 12.07 4.69 -0.52
C ASN A 204 11.79 4.55 -2.02
N MET A 205 10.61 4.92 -2.44
CA MET A 205 10.15 4.81 -3.82
C MET A 205 9.39 6.07 -4.21
N GLU A 206 9.49 6.42 -5.48
CA GLU A 206 8.80 7.57 -6.06
C GLU A 206 7.90 7.10 -7.19
N ASN A 207 6.63 7.49 -7.13
CA ASN A 207 5.69 7.34 -8.23
C ASN A 207 5.92 8.49 -9.22
N ILE A 208 6.24 8.16 -10.47
CA ILE A 208 6.46 9.17 -11.52
C ILE A 208 5.15 9.87 -11.88
N ASP A 209 4.04 9.13 -11.83
CA ASP A 209 2.72 9.68 -11.97
C ASP A 209 2.31 10.42 -10.70
N PRO A 210 1.61 11.56 -10.81
CA PRO A 210 1.23 12.36 -9.64
C PRO A 210 0.17 11.65 -8.79
N VAL A 211 -0.01 12.15 -7.56
CA VAL A 211 -1.10 11.71 -6.66
C VAL A 211 -2.44 11.74 -7.39
N GLY A 212 -3.21 10.65 -7.24
CA GLY A 212 -4.49 10.42 -7.91
C GLY A 212 -4.45 9.30 -8.94
N VAL A 213 -3.27 8.84 -9.35
CA VAL A 213 -3.09 7.61 -10.12
C VAL A 213 -2.87 6.45 -9.16
N HIS A 214 -3.59 5.34 -9.37
CA HIS A 214 -3.44 4.15 -8.52
C HIS A 214 -1.99 3.62 -8.58
N THR A 215 -1.38 3.34 -7.43
CA THR A 215 0.03 2.91 -7.33
C THR A 215 0.35 1.65 -8.14
N GLY A 216 -0.64 0.77 -8.37
CA GLY A 216 -0.52 -0.40 -9.26
C GLY A 216 -0.31 -0.02 -10.72
N ASP A 217 -0.86 1.10 -11.15
CA ASP A 217 -0.78 1.63 -12.52
C ASP A 217 0.42 2.56 -12.72
N SER A 218 0.81 3.26 -11.67
CA SER A 218 1.92 4.23 -11.71
C SER A 218 3.25 3.56 -12.05
N THR A 219 4.09 4.29 -12.77
CA THR A 219 5.51 3.96 -12.91
C THR A 219 6.23 4.29 -11.61
N VAL A 220 6.86 3.30 -10.97
CA VAL A 220 7.54 3.48 -9.69
C VAL A 220 9.03 3.31 -9.86
N VAL A 221 9.80 4.19 -9.26
CA VAL A 221 11.27 4.16 -9.27
C VAL A 221 11.81 4.05 -7.83
N ALA A 222 12.83 3.22 -7.67
CA ALA A 222 13.56 3.06 -6.41
C ALA A 222 15.08 3.11 -6.68
N PRO A 223 15.87 3.84 -5.87
CA PRO A 223 15.41 4.79 -4.84
C PRO A 223 14.77 6.05 -5.46
N VAL A 224 14.20 6.93 -4.64
CA VAL A 224 13.67 8.23 -5.08
C VAL A 224 14.69 9.00 -5.89
N GLN A 225 14.25 9.66 -6.98
CA GLN A 225 15.14 10.32 -7.94
C GLN A 225 15.09 11.85 -7.87
N THR A 226 13.93 12.42 -7.51
CA THR A 226 13.69 13.86 -7.62
C THR A 226 13.65 14.58 -6.27
N LEU A 227 13.88 13.87 -5.16
CA LEU A 227 13.96 14.48 -3.83
C LEU A 227 15.37 14.99 -3.53
N THR A 228 15.43 16.16 -2.91
CA THR A 228 16.64 16.58 -2.20
C THR A 228 16.87 15.73 -0.96
N ASP A 229 18.11 15.66 -0.45
CA ASP A 229 18.40 14.94 0.79
C ASP A 229 17.54 15.44 1.96
N ARG A 230 17.31 16.76 2.06
CA ARG A 230 16.47 17.34 3.10
C ARG A 230 15.03 16.85 3.05
N GLU A 231 14.43 16.78 1.86
CA GLU A 231 13.07 16.25 1.67
C GLU A 231 13.03 14.75 2.01
N ASN A 232 13.99 14.00 1.52
CA ASN A 232 14.09 12.57 1.81
C ASN A 232 14.20 12.30 3.32
N GLN A 233 15.07 13.03 4.05
CA GLN A 233 15.21 12.86 5.49
C GLN A 233 13.94 13.27 6.26
N MET A 234 13.26 14.33 5.81
CA MET A 234 11.99 14.77 6.39
C MET A 234 10.92 13.68 6.29
N LEU A 235 10.68 13.14 5.08
CA LEU A 235 9.67 12.12 4.85
C LEU A 235 10.04 10.77 5.50
N ARG A 236 11.33 10.44 5.50
CA ARG A 236 11.86 9.28 6.24
C ARG A 236 11.56 9.36 7.73
N ASN A 237 11.83 10.51 8.34
CA ASN A 237 11.56 10.71 9.76
C ASN A 237 10.07 10.63 10.07
N ALA A 238 9.21 11.21 9.23
CA ALA A 238 7.76 11.09 9.33
C ALA A 238 7.33 9.62 9.30
N SER A 239 7.83 8.84 8.34
CA SER A 239 7.50 7.41 8.19
C SER A 239 7.90 6.58 9.41
N LEU A 240 9.11 6.81 9.96
CA LEU A 240 9.57 6.14 11.19
C LEU A 240 8.75 6.55 12.42
N LYS A 241 8.35 7.81 12.51
CA LYS A 241 7.50 8.32 13.60
C LYS A 241 6.10 7.69 13.55
N ILE A 242 5.53 7.57 12.35
CA ILE A 242 4.21 6.98 12.13
C ILE A 242 4.19 5.50 12.52
N ILE A 243 5.13 4.69 12.04
CA ILE A 243 5.15 3.24 12.34
C ILE A 243 5.31 2.99 13.85
N ARG A 244 6.10 3.82 14.54
CA ARG A 244 6.25 3.76 16.01
C ARG A 244 4.96 4.13 16.73
N ALA A 245 4.30 5.20 16.33
CA ALA A 245 3.04 5.65 16.92
C ALA A 245 1.91 4.63 16.74
N LEU A 246 1.85 3.99 15.58
CA LEU A 246 0.93 2.88 15.30
C LEU A 246 1.29 1.60 16.03
N LYS A 247 2.52 1.46 16.51
CA LYS A 247 3.05 0.23 17.13
C LYS A 247 2.99 -1.00 16.22
N ILE A 248 3.10 -0.79 14.91
CA ILE A 248 3.12 -1.89 13.95
C ILE A 248 4.33 -2.79 14.23
N CYS A 249 4.11 -4.12 14.21
CA CYS A 249 5.16 -5.12 14.30
C CYS A 249 5.23 -5.89 12.98
N GLY A 250 6.32 -5.71 12.24
CA GLY A 250 6.49 -6.23 10.89
C GLY A 250 6.71 -5.13 9.85
N GLY A 251 6.37 -5.43 8.59
CA GLY A 251 6.47 -4.49 7.48
C GLY A 251 5.25 -3.60 7.34
N CYS A 252 5.49 -2.38 6.88
CA CYS A 252 4.49 -1.34 6.68
C CYS A 252 4.85 -0.47 5.49
N ASN A 253 3.87 -0.13 4.67
CA ASN A 253 3.99 0.85 3.60
C ASN A 253 3.40 2.18 4.05
N VAL A 254 4.16 3.26 3.95
CA VAL A 254 3.73 4.63 4.24
C VAL A 254 3.72 5.43 2.95
N GLN A 255 2.58 5.98 2.57
CA GLN A 255 2.40 6.80 1.38
C GLN A 255 2.25 8.27 1.76
N LEU A 256 3.04 9.11 1.12
CA LEU A 256 3.18 10.53 1.39
C LEU A 256 3.01 11.33 0.10
N ALA A 257 2.32 12.45 0.18
CA ALA A 257 2.25 13.43 -0.90
C ALA A 257 3.18 14.61 -0.57
N LEU A 258 4.11 14.93 -1.45
CA LEU A 258 5.01 16.06 -1.30
C LEU A 258 4.71 17.14 -2.34
N ASN A 259 4.50 18.37 -1.90
CA ASN A 259 4.35 19.51 -2.79
C ASN A 259 5.64 19.71 -3.61
N PRO A 260 5.59 19.80 -4.96
CA PRO A 260 6.78 19.91 -5.79
C PRO A 260 7.59 21.20 -5.58
N ASP A 261 6.96 22.26 -5.07
CA ASP A 261 7.53 23.61 -4.96
C ASP A 261 7.84 24.02 -3.51
N SER A 262 7.58 23.15 -2.54
CA SER A 262 7.79 23.46 -1.11
C SER A 262 8.01 22.20 -0.28
N PHE A 263 8.39 22.35 0.99
CA PHE A 263 8.50 21.25 1.95
C PHE A 263 7.14 20.80 2.55
N LYS A 264 6.02 21.32 2.03
CA LYS A 264 4.70 20.91 2.48
C LYS A 264 4.41 19.49 2.02
N TYR A 265 4.03 18.62 2.93
CA TYR A 265 3.65 17.26 2.62
C TYR A 265 2.41 16.84 3.39
N TYR A 266 1.83 15.73 2.99
CA TYR A 266 0.71 15.09 3.67
C TYR A 266 0.92 13.58 3.73
N VAL A 267 0.46 12.96 4.81
CA VAL A 267 0.33 11.51 4.91
C VAL A 267 -0.96 11.11 4.20
N ILE A 268 -0.84 10.25 3.18
CA ILE A 268 -2.00 9.78 2.41
C ILE A 268 -2.63 8.58 3.10
N GLU A 269 -1.83 7.54 3.29
CA GLU A 269 -2.27 6.29 3.92
C GLU A 269 -1.10 5.50 4.48
N VAL A 270 -1.43 4.57 5.37
CA VAL A 270 -0.48 3.61 5.92
C VAL A 270 -1.09 2.22 5.81
N ASN A 271 -0.35 1.32 5.19
CA ASN A 271 -0.77 -0.07 5.05
C ASN A 271 -0.03 -0.93 6.11
N PRO A 272 -0.68 -1.37 7.21
CA PRO A 272 -0.03 -2.08 8.32
C PRO A 272 0.21 -3.57 8.00
N ARG A 273 0.66 -3.85 6.80
CA ARG A 273 0.81 -5.19 6.24
C ARG A 273 1.83 -5.22 5.11
N VAL A 274 2.29 -6.39 4.77
CA VAL A 274 3.07 -6.61 3.55
C VAL A 274 2.16 -6.44 2.33
N SER A 275 2.57 -5.58 1.40
CA SER A 275 1.83 -5.14 0.23
C SER A 275 2.53 -5.51 -1.08
N ARG A 276 1.97 -5.06 -2.21
CA ARG A 276 2.64 -5.14 -3.51
C ARG A 276 3.91 -4.30 -3.54
N SER A 277 3.88 -3.11 -2.94
CA SER A 277 5.04 -2.23 -2.79
C SER A 277 6.14 -2.91 -1.99
N SER A 278 5.81 -3.67 -0.94
CA SER A 278 6.78 -4.47 -0.17
C SER A 278 7.45 -5.54 -1.03
N ALA A 279 6.70 -6.16 -1.95
CA ALA A 279 7.27 -7.13 -2.89
C ALA A 279 8.23 -6.46 -3.88
N LEU A 280 7.88 -5.27 -4.38
CA LEU A 280 8.74 -4.46 -5.23
C LEU A 280 10.01 -4.04 -4.46
N ALA A 281 9.88 -3.48 -3.27
CA ALA A 281 10.98 -3.09 -2.42
C ALA A 281 11.92 -4.27 -2.11
N SER A 282 11.36 -5.45 -1.81
CA SER A 282 12.16 -6.66 -1.59
C SER A 282 12.98 -7.06 -2.81
N LYS A 283 12.38 -6.98 -4.01
CA LYS A 283 13.10 -7.27 -5.27
C LYS A 283 14.14 -6.20 -5.58
N ALA A 284 13.80 -4.94 -5.35
CA ALA A 284 14.68 -3.80 -5.63
C ALA A 284 15.92 -3.82 -4.73
N THR A 285 15.75 -4.08 -3.44
CA THR A 285 16.81 -3.98 -2.44
C THR A 285 17.51 -5.30 -2.14
N GLY A 286 16.89 -6.44 -2.50
CA GLY A 286 17.32 -7.75 -2.02
C GLY A 286 16.99 -8.03 -0.56
N TYR A 287 16.36 -7.08 0.16
CA TYR A 287 15.97 -7.27 1.55
C TYR A 287 14.67 -8.10 1.65
N PRO A 288 14.66 -9.24 2.35
CA PRO A 288 13.54 -10.18 2.29
C PRO A 288 12.43 -9.83 3.29
N ILE A 289 11.66 -8.76 3.02
CA ILE A 289 10.63 -8.19 3.91
C ILE A 289 9.70 -9.27 4.46
N ALA A 290 9.15 -10.16 3.61
CA ALA A 290 8.20 -11.16 4.05
C ALA A 290 8.81 -12.19 5.01
N LYS A 291 10.06 -12.59 4.78
CA LYS A 291 10.79 -13.51 5.68
C LYS A 291 11.05 -12.86 7.04
N ILE A 292 11.53 -11.63 7.02
CA ILE A 292 11.82 -10.89 8.25
C ILE A 292 10.53 -10.60 9.01
N SER A 293 9.46 -10.13 8.33
CA SER A 293 8.16 -9.87 8.97
C SER A 293 7.59 -11.12 9.67
N ALA A 294 7.74 -12.30 9.08
CA ALA A 294 7.32 -13.55 9.70
C ALA A 294 8.09 -13.85 11.00
N LYS A 295 9.40 -13.61 10.99
CA LYS A 295 10.25 -13.81 12.19
C LYS A 295 9.96 -12.77 13.29
N LEU A 296 9.69 -11.50 12.90
CA LEU A 296 9.26 -10.46 13.84
C LEU A 296 7.92 -10.81 14.49
N ALA A 297 6.99 -11.39 13.71
CA ALA A 297 5.67 -11.78 14.21
C ALA A 297 5.72 -12.83 15.31
N VAL A 298 6.76 -13.66 15.33
CA VAL A 298 6.97 -14.67 16.38
C VAL A 298 7.94 -14.20 17.48
N GLY A 299 8.20 -12.88 17.56
CA GLY A 299 8.86 -12.24 18.70
C GLY A 299 10.37 -12.02 18.56
N LEU A 300 10.98 -12.36 17.43
CA LEU A 300 12.40 -12.04 17.20
C LEU A 300 12.58 -10.54 16.93
N GLY A 301 13.73 -9.97 17.35
CA GLY A 301 14.09 -8.58 17.06
C GLY A 301 14.85 -8.42 15.75
N LEU A 302 14.82 -7.23 15.16
CA LEU A 302 15.60 -6.89 13.96
C LEU A 302 17.10 -7.08 14.17
N ASP A 303 17.58 -6.87 15.40
CA ASP A 303 18.97 -7.03 15.84
C ASP A 303 19.35 -8.49 16.15
N GLU A 304 18.38 -9.40 16.20
CA GLU A 304 18.59 -10.83 16.45
C GLU A 304 18.53 -11.65 15.16
N ILE A 305 17.78 -11.17 14.17
CA ILE A 305 17.59 -11.88 12.90
C ILE A 305 18.81 -11.68 11.99
N ILE A 306 19.51 -12.76 11.66
CA ILE A 306 20.52 -12.73 10.61
C ILE A 306 19.80 -12.62 9.27
N ASN A 307 20.18 -11.65 8.44
CA ASN A 307 19.62 -11.47 7.11
C ASN A 307 19.90 -12.73 6.26
N PRO A 308 18.87 -13.48 5.84
CA PRO A 308 19.06 -14.77 5.17
C PRO A 308 19.68 -14.65 3.77
N ILE A 309 19.74 -13.45 3.21
CA ILE A 309 20.37 -13.18 1.90
C ILE A 309 21.86 -12.92 2.06
N THR A 310 22.23 -12.00 2.94
CA THR A 310 23.65 -11.65 3.15
C THR A 310 24.39 -12.67 4.02
N LYS A 311 23.67 -13.32 4.94
CA LYS A 311 24.17 -14.30 5.93
C LYS A 311 25.24 -13.78 6.88
N THR A 312 25.59 -12.50 6.79
CA THR A 312 26.65 -11.84 7.54
C THR A 312 26.21 -10.58 8.27
N SER A 313 25.08 -9.97 7.84
CA SER A 313 24.50 -8.79 8.49
C SER A 313 23.21 -9.15 9.19
N TYR A 314 22.80 -8.31 10.14
CA TYR A 314 21.51 -8.42 10.81
C TYR A 314 20.42 -7.67 10.04
N ALA A 315 19.16 -8.03 10.33
CA ALA A 315 18.00 -7.42 9.68
C ALA A 315 17.83 -5.93 10.03
N CYS A 316 18.46 -5.43 11.08
CA CYS A 316 18.44 -4.02 11.47
C CYS A 316 19.27 -3.09 10.55
N PHE A 317 20.09 -3.64 9.64
CA PHE A 317 20.84 -2.83 8.69
C PHE A 317 20.01 -2.48 7.46
N GLU A 318 19.85 -1.18 7.20
CA GLU A 318 19.14 -0.67 6.04
C GLU A 318 19.89 -1.00 4.75
N PRO A 319 19.20 -1.46 3.68
CA PRO A 319 19.84 -1.63 2.38
C PRO A 319 20.25 -0.28 1.79
N ALA A 320 21.36 -0.27 1.03
CA ALA A 320 21.78 0.86 0.23
C ALA A 320 21.78 0.48 -1.25
N LEU A 321 21.17 1.32 -2.09
CA LEU A 321 21.07 1.09 -3.54
C LEU A 321 22.05 2.03 -4.27
N ASP A 322 22.90 1.45 -5.11
CA ASP A 322 23.78 2.15 -6.03
C ASP A 322 23.36 1.93 -7.50
N TYR A 323 22.17 1.45 -7.72
CA TYR A 323 21.50 1.24 -9.00
C TYR A 323 20.05 1.71 -8.92
N ILE A 324 19.39 1.83 -10.06
CA ILE A 324 18.01 2.27 -10.15
C ILE A 324 17.12 1.14 -10.64
N VAL A 325 16.01 0.98 -9.94
CA VAL A 325 14.98 -0.01 -10.26
C VAL A 325 13.73 0.72 -10.71
N THR A 326 13.18 0.33 -11.87
CA THR A 326 11.91 0.86 -12.37
C THR A 326 10.89 -0.26 -12.47
N LYS A 327 9.74 -0.07 -11.82
CA LYS A 327 8.52 -0.87 -12.03
C LYS A 327 7.68 -0.16 -13.09
N PHE A 328 7.25 -0.90 -14.11
CA PHE A 328 6.38 -0.39 -15.16
C PHE A 328 5.15 -1.30 -15.31
N ALA A 329 3.95 -0.71 -15.38
CA ALA A 329 2.70 -1.44 -15.48
C ALA A 329 2.44 -1.95 -16.91
N ARG A 330 1.81 -3.11 -17.03
CA ARG A 330 1.31 -3.65 -18.30
C ARG A 330 -0.20 -3.45 -18.37
N PHE A 331 -0.63 -2.64 -19.31
CA PHE A 331 -2.04 -2.36 -19.56
C PHE A 331 -2.58 -3.25 -20.68
N PRO A 332 -3.77 -3.83 -20.53
CA PRO A 332 -4.37 -4.71 -21.54
C PRO A 332 -5.16 -3.95 -22.62
N PHE A 333 -4.82 -2.68 -22.90
CA PHE A 333 -5.54 -1.83 -23.85
C PHE A 333 -5.45 -2.33 -25.30
N ASP A 334 -4.45 -3.16 -25.61
CA ASP A 334 -4.34 -3.89 -26.88
C ASP A 334 -5.45 -4.95 -27.04
N LYS A 335 -5.95 -5.50 -25.93
CA LYS A 335 -7.05 -6.49 -25.90
C LYS A 335 -8.43 -5.84 -25.73
N PHE A 336 -8.48 -4.65 -25.14
CA PHE A 336 -9.70 -3.91 -24.84
C PHE A 336 -9.66 -2.51 -25.46
N PRO A 337 -9.85 -2.39 -26.79
CA PRO A 337 -9.67 -1.11 -27.50
C PRO A 337 -10.66 -0.02 -27.09
N ASN A 338 -11.83 -0.39 -26.55
CA ASN A 338 -12.87 0.54 -26.09
C ASN A 338 -12.75 0.90 -24.59
N ALA A 339 -11.73 0.40 -23.88
CA ALA A 339 -11.52 0.75 -22.50
C ALA A 339 -11.02 2.21 -22.38
N ASP A 340 -11.46 2.90 -21.33
CA ASP A 340 -10.90 4.20 -20.97
C ASP A 340 -9.41 4.05 -20.60
N ARG A 341 -8.55 4.81 -21.28
CA ARG A 341 -7.10 4.76 -21.14
C ARG A 341 -6.55 5.77 -20.14
N HIS A 342 -7.38 6.67 -19.62
CA HIS A 342 -6.95 7.65 -18.63
C HIS A 342 -6.70 6.95 -17.29
N LEU A 343 -5.52 7.15 -16.74
CA LEU A 343 -5.17 6.63 -15.41
C LEU A 343 -5.86 7.46 -14.33
N GLY A 344 -6.24 6.80 -13.25
CA GLY A 344 -6.92 7.41 -12.12
C GLY A 344 -6.85 6.50 -10.89
N THR A 345 -7.75 6.69 -9.96
CA THR A 345 -7.77 5.97 -8.67
C THR A 345 -8.10 4.48 -8.81
N GLN A 346 -8.69 4.06 -9.93
CA GLN A 346 -9.02 2.66 -10.20
C GLN A 346 -7.91 1.98 -10.98
N MET A 347 -7.40 0.85 -10.48
CA MET A 347 -6.35 0.08 -11.12
C MET A 347 -6.82 -0.53 -12.45
N LYS A 348 -6.06 -0.31 -13.52
CA LYS A 348 -6.31 -0.82 -14.90
C LYS A 348 -5.25 -1.81 -15.37
N ALA A 349 -4.08 -1.82 -14.73
CA ALA A 349 -3.00 -2.73 -15.09
C ALA A 349 -3.34 -4.19 -14.76
N THR A 350 -2.89 -5.11 -15.63
CA THR A 350 -3.05 -6.57 -15.45
C THR A 350 -1.75 -7.27 -15.12
N GLY A 351 -0.64 -6.57 -15.17
CA GLY A 351 0.68 -7.08 -14.85
C GLY A 351 1.68 -5.95 -14.69
N GLU A 352 2.88 -6.31 -14.33
CA GLU A 352 3.97 -5.37 -14.14
C GLU A 352 5.30 -6.03 -14.47
N ILE A 353 6.26 -5.23 -14.84
CA ILE A 353 7.65 -5.63 -14.99
C ILE A 353 8.54 -4.81 -14.08
N MET A 354 9.71 -5.33 -13.78
CA MET A 354 10.75 -4.63 -13.04
C MET A 354 12.06 -4.70 -13.82
N SER A 355 12.73 -3.57 -13.95
CA SER A 355 14.02 -3.45 -14.59
C SER A 355 15.05 -2.80 -13.68
N ILE A 356 16.31 -3.06 -13.92
CA ILE A 356 17.44 -2.50 -13.17
C ILE A 356 18.40 -1.84 -14.15
N GLY A 357 18.84 -0.63 -13.83
CA GLY A 357 19.79 0.14 -14.61
C GLY A 357 20.76 0.92 -13.71
N ARG A 358 21.76 1.53 -14.30
CA ARG A 358 22.73 2.39 -13.59
C ARG A 358 22.20 3.81 -13.38
N ASN A 359 21.25 4.22 -14.23
CA ASN A 359 20.54 5.49 -14.18
C ASN A 359 19.07 5.27 -14.54
N PHE A 360 18.25 6.31 -14.36
CA PHE A 360 16.83 6.24 -14.61
C PHE A 360 16.50 5.90 -16.07
N GLU A 361 17.15 6.54 -17.02
CA GLU A 361 16.90 6.35 -18.45
C GLU A 361 17.18 4.91 -18.89
N GLU A 362 18.28 4.34 -18.45
CA GLU A 362 18.60 2.94 -18.74
C GLU A 362 17.57 2.00 -18.15
N SER A 363 17.21 2.18 -16.89
CA SER A 363 16.23 1.35 -16.18
C SER A 363 14.85 1.47 -16.84
N PHE A 364 14.41 2.70 -17.12
CA PHE A 364 13.10 2.96 -17.75
C PHE A 364 13.01 2.35 -19.15
N LEU A 365 14.02 2.55 -20.00
CA LEU A 365 14.04 1.97 -21.36
C LEU A 365 14.12 0.45 -21.36
N LYS A 366 14.81 -0.16 -20.39
CA LYS A 366 14.76 -1.61 -20.18
C LYS A 366 13.36 -2.07 -19.82
N ALA A 367 12.65 -1.32 -18.96
CA ALA A 367 11.27 -1.59 -18.61
C ALA A 367 10.37 -1.59 -19.84
N VAL A 368 10.43 -0.55 -20.66
CA VAL A 368 9.64 -0.42 -21.89
C VAL A 368 9.86 -1.61 -22.83
N ARG A 369 11.11 -1.99 -23.07
CA ARG A 369 11.44 -3.16 -23.92
C ARG A 369 10.91 -4.48 -23.36
N SER A 370 10.91 -4.62 -22.04
CA SER A 370 10.46 -5.84 -21.35
C SER A 370 8.95 -6.04 -21.36
N LEU A 371 8.16 -5.04 -21.74
CA LEU A 371 6.70 -5.16 -21.89
C LEU A 371 6.26 -6.01 -23.10
N GLU A 372 7.20 -6.41 -23.97
CA GLU A 372 6.93 -7.22 -25.17
C GLU A 372 5.89 -6.59 -26.14
N MET A 373 5.81 -5.26 -26.13
CA MET A 373 4.91 -4.49 -27.00
C MET A 373 5.51 -4.18 -28.37
N LYS A 374 6.71 -4.73 -28.69
CA LYS A 374 7.48 -4.43 -29.92
C LYS A 374 7.88 -2.95 -30.04
N VAL A 375 8.03 -2.27 -28.90
CA VAL A 375 8.48 -0.89 -28.80
C VAL A 375 9.84 -0.90 -28.14
N ASP A 376 10.87 -0.43 -28.87
CA ASP A 376 12.25 -0.40 -28.37
C ASP A 376 12.58 0.94 -27.69
N HIS A 377 11.81 1.98 -27.96
CA HIS A 377 12.11 3.34 -27.59
C HIS A 377 10.86 4.23 -27.54
N ILE A 378 10.75 5.10 -26.55
CA ILE A 378 9.60 6.03 -26.42
C ILE A 378 9.48 7.02 -27.59
N TYR A 379 10.59 7.39 -28.25
CA TYR A 379 10.57 8.27 -29.41
C TYR A 379 9.89 7.66 -30.66
N LEU A 380 9.83 6.34 -30.77
CA LEU A 380 9.11 5.71 -31.88
C LEU A 380 7.60 5.97 -31.81
N SER A 381 7.05 6.12 -30.62
CA SER A 381 5.64 6.49 -30.46
C SER A 381 5.39 7.97 -30.84
N LEU A 382 6.34 8.85 -30.58
CA LEU A 382 6.25 10.27 -30.96
C LEU A 382 6.43 10.49 -32.47
N ILE A 383 7.28 9.72 -33.14
CA ILE A 383 7.44 9.76 -34.61
C ILE A 383 6.17 9.29 -35.30
N HIS A 384 5.51 8.25 -34.78
CA HIS A 384 4.22 7.79 -35.33
C HIS A 384 3.04 8.73 -35.06
N ILE A 385 3.18 9.66 -34.08
CA ILE A 385 2.18 10.70 -33.81
C ILE A 385 2.40 11.95 -34.68
N SER A 386 3.64 12.21 -35.11
CA SER A 386 4.04 13.43 -35.81
C SER A 386 4.03 13.32 -37.34
N GLU A 387 3.90 12.13 -37.91
CA GLU A 387 3.73 11.95 -39.35
C GLU A 387 2.28 11.55 -39.66
N PRO A 388 1.44 12.50 -40.16
CA PRO A 388 0.16 12.14 -40.74
C PRO A 388 0.42 11.39 -42.02
N THR A 389 0.06 10.13 -42.09
CA THR A 389 -0.08 9.38 -43.34
C THR A 389 -1.25 9.89 -44.13
#